data_cc022e4b3d502111715ff9cfeb5f3f3d
#
_entry.id   cc022e4b3d502111715ff9cfeb5f3f3d
#
_cell.length_a   1.000
_cell.length_b   1.000
_cell.length_c   1.000
_cell.angle_alpha   90.00
_cell.angle_beta   90.00
_cell.angle_gamma   90.00
#
_symmetry.space_group_name_H-M   'P 1'
#
loop_
_entity.id
_entity.type
_entity.pdbx_description
1 polymer ?
#
loop_
_entity_poly.entity_id
_entity_poly.type
_entity_poly.pdbx_seq_one_letter_code
_entity_poly.pdbx_strand_id
1 'polypeptide(L)'
;MDYKNIITIKFAQAEQPRFEEKRAKGYVEFGGNNNYPEYLIGLFNESPKHGAIIKSKTNYIFGQGWDGIEQKANTKGETWNQITKKCILDDELFGGYYLQVIYNLLGQIKDVYHLEYHKVRTNKEQNEFQVKNDWSDNKEKPRHYPAFNINDPVASQVLFVKQYNPKSDIYPLPNYFQGLNYIESDVQVSRHILGNAKDGFVATTLINLNGGEPAEEAKEAVERGIKKKFTGSEGDRVVIMFNKSKDNSAEILPLSSTMLTKEDFTNVNNLIQQEIFACHQVTSPSLFGIKTEGQLGGSTEIRDAYKIFANTYVNERQQAIEEVFNQLFDYVGIKGDYELIPVEPLSFEFSEGVM
;
A
#
# COMPACT_ATOMS: atom_id res chain seq x y z
N MET A 1 42.26 19.73 7.54
CA MET A 1 40.84 19.78 7.16
C MET A 1 40.18 18.55 7.74
N ASP A 2 39.28 18.73 8.67
CA ASP A 2 38.65 17.63 9.43
C ASP A 2 37.36 17.26 8.69
N TYR A 3 37.36 16.14 7.95
CA TYR A 3 36.23 15.67 7.11
C TYR A 3 35.10 14.99 7.94
N LYS A 4 34.84 15.44 9.16
CA LYS A 4 33.90 14.79 10.07
C LYS A 4 32.41 14.96 9.77
N ASN A 5 32.03 15.64 8.67
CA ASN A 5 30.63 15.92 8.35
C ASN A 5 30.23 15.49 6.92
N ILE A 6 30.62 14.29 6.51
CA ILE A 6 30.01 13.70 5.32
C ILE A 6 28.66 13.10 5.78
N ILE A 7 27.57 13.81 5.53
CA ILE A 7 26.23 13.26 5.70
C ILE A 7 26.00 12.28 4.53
N THR A 8 26.11 11.02 4.83
CA THR A 8 25.71 9.98 3.88
C THR A 8 24.18 9.90 3.90
N ILE A 9 23.51 10.41 2.88
CA ILE A 9 22.08 10.18 2.68
C ILE A 9 21.93 8.72 2.26
N LYS A 10 21.50 7.87 3.18
CA LYS A 10 21.02 6.53 2.83
C LYS A 10 19.66 6.70 2.18
N PHE A 11 19.55 6.38 0.89
CA PHE A 11 18.25 6.16 0.28
C PHE A 11 17.54 5.07 1.06
N ALA A 12 16.30 5.32 1.47
CA ALA A 12 15.50 4.32 2.14
C ALA A 12 15.32 3.13 1.17
N GLN A 13 15.83 1.97 1.55
CA GLN A 13 15.51 0.72 0.87
C GLN A 13 14.10 0.32 1.30
N ALA A 14 13.29 -0.20 0.38
CA ALA A 14 11.99 -0.75 0.74
C ALA A 14 12.14 -1.77 1.88
N GLU A 15 11.25 -1.71 2.84
CA GLU A 15 11.31 -2.56 4.02
C GLU A 15 11.16 -4.02 3.62
N GLN A 16 12.16 -4.84 3.96
CA GLN A 16 12.09 -6.28 3.80
C GLN A 16 11.51 -6.88 5.08
N PRO A 17 10.41 -7.65 5.01
CA PRO A 17 9.81 -8.21 6.20
C PRO A 17 10.74 -9.22 6.86
N ARG A 18 10.91 -9.07 8.17
CA ARG A 18 11.57 -10.05 9.03
C ARG A 18 10.53 -10.58 9.98
N PHE A 19 10.50 -11.90 10.14
CA PHE A 19 9.59 -12.57 11.06
C PHE A 19 10.36 -12.98 12.30
N GLU A 20 10.16 -12.26 13.38
CA GLU A 20 10.85 -12.53 14.64
C GLU A 20 9.86 -13.02 15.71
N GLU A 21 10.10 -14.23 16.23
CA GLU A 21 9.28 -14.78 17.29
C GLU A 21 9.53 -14.06 18.63
N LYS A 22 8.52 -13.43 19.19
CA LYS A 22 8.53 -12.87 20.55
C LYS A 22 7.94 -13.89 21.51
N ARG A 23 8.70 -14.91 21.88
CA ARG A 23 8.27 -16.02 22.74
C ARG A 23 7.58 -15.56 24.02
N ALA A 24 8.10 -14.54 24.70
CA ALA A 24 7.50 -14.00 25.92
C ALA A 24 6.13 -13.35 25.69
N LYS A 25 5.81 -12.95 24.45
CA LYS A 25 4.53 -12.30 24.07
C LYS A 25 3.60 -13.25 23.31
N GLY A 26 4.08 -14.43 22.91
CA GLY A 26 3.31 -15.48 22.25
C GLY A 26 2.89 -15.16 20.81
N TYR A 27 3.61 -14.29 20.10
CA TYR A 27 3.37 -14.02 18.68
C TYR A 27 4.66 -13.81 17.90
N VAL A 28 4.55 -13.86 16.58
CA VAL A 28 5.62 -13.53 15.64
C VAL A 28 5.42 -12.13 15.14
N GLU A 29 6.46 -11.27 15.22
CA GLU A 29 6.42 -9.94 14.67
C GLU A 29 6.38 -9.95 13.14
N PHE A 30 5.60 -9.07 12.57
CA PHE A 30 5.52 -8.87 11.13
C PHE A 30 6.32 -7.64 10.72
N GLY A 31 7.54 -7.89 10.23
CA GLY A 31 8.53 -6.84 9.93
C GLY A 31 9.39 -6.46 11.13
N GLY A 32 10.41 -5.63 10.89
CA GLY A 32 11.43 -5.31 11.90
C GLY A 32 10.92 -4.62 13.15
N ASN A 33 9.84 -3.85 13.03
CA ASN A 33 9.17 -3.13 14.12
C ASN A 33 7.75 -3.61 14.35
N ASN A 34 7.40 -4.81 13.89
CA ASN A 34 6.04 -5.35 13.91
C ASN A 34 5.01 -4.46 13.15
N ASN A 35 5.44 -3.71 12.16
CA ASN A 35 4.72 -2.63 11.52
C ASN A 35 4.65 -2.77 9.98
N TYR A 36 4.96 -3.97 9.47
CA TYR A 36 5.00 -4.19 8.03
C TYR A 36 3.63 -4.02 7.34
N PRO A 37 2.50 -4.48 7.92
CA PRO A 37 1.19 -4.21 7.33
C PRO A 37 0.86 -2.71 7.21
N GLU A 38 1.21 -1.90 8.22
CA GLU A 38 1.02 -0.45 8.18
C GLU A 38 1.90 0.21 7.11
N TYR A 39 3.12 -0.30 6.90
CA TYR A 39 3.97 0.13 5.80
C TYR A 39 3.31 -0.11 4.44
N LEU A 40 2.75 -1.31 4.20
CA LEU A 40 2.03 -1.62 2.96
C LEU A 40 0.77 -0.74 2.78
N ILE A 41 0.03 -0.48 3.85
CA ILE A 41 -1.11 0.46 3.85
C ILE A 41 -0.64 1.88 3.47
N GLY A 42 0.50 2.30 4.01
CA GLY A 42 1.11 3.59 3.65
C GLY A 42 1.40 3.70 2.16
N LEU A 43 2.03 2.69 1.57
CA LEU A 43 2.30 2.64 0.13
C LEU A 43 1.02 2.64 -0.70
N PHE A 44 0.00 1.87 -0.30
CA PHE A 44 -1.31 1.84 -0.94
C PHE A 44 -2.01 3.20 -0.97
N ASN A 45 -1.87 3.97 0.11
CA ASN A 45 -2.51 5.28 0.22
C ASN A 45 -1.71 6.40 -0.47
N GLU A 46 -0.38 6.28 -0.54
CA GLU A 46 0.50 7.34 -1.02
C GLU A 46 0.92 7.19 -2.48
N SER A 47 1.04 5.96 -3.01
CA SER A 47 1.35 5.74 -4.43
C SER A 47 0.08 5.72 -5.28
N PRO A 48 -0.15 6.73 -6.15
CA PRO A 48 -1.37 6.79 -6.98
C PRO A 48 -1.51 5.59 -7.91
N LYS A 49 -0.40 5.14 -8.51
CA LYS A 49 -0.38 4.02 -9.46
C LYS A 49 -0.69 2.71 -8.76
N HIS A 50 0.03 2.41 -7.69
CA HIS A 50 -0.16 1.21 -6.88
C HIS A 50 -1.58 1.14 -6.29
N GLY A 51 -2.04 2.21 -5.66
CA GLY A 51 -3.39 2.25 -5.07
C GLY A 51 -4.50 2.09 -6.11
N ALA A 52 -4.37 2.68 -7.31
CA ALA A 52 -5.33 2.51 -8.39
C ALA A 52 -5.39 1.06 -8.88
N ILE A 53 -4.23 0.41 -9.05
CA ILE A 53 -4.16 -0.98 -9.52
C ILE A 53 -4.79 -1.93 -8.49
N ILE A 54 -4.43 -1.81 -7.21
CA ILE A 54 -5.01 -2.67 -6.14
C ILE A 54 -6.54 -2.52 -6.08
N LYS A 55 -7.05 -1.28 -6.10
CA LYS A 55 -8.51 -1.03 -6.11
C LYS A 55 -9.19 -1.63 -7.33
N SER A 56 -8.59 -1.48 -8.50
CA SER A 56 -9.15 -2.02 -9.75
C SER A 56 -9.14 -3.55 -9.75
N LYS A 57 -8.05 -4.18 -9.31
CA LYS A 57 -7.98 -5.64 -9.15
C LYS A 57 -9.05 -6.15 -8.20
N THR A 58 -9.19 -5.51 -7.03
CA THR A 58 -10.25 -5.82 -6.08
C THR A 58 -11.64 -5.76 -6.72
N ASN A 59 -11.89 -4.74 -7.56
CA ASN A 59 -13.17 -4.62 -8.24
C ASN A 59 -13.38 -5.69 -9.33
N TYR A 60 -12.35 -6.03 -10.10
CA TYR A 60 -12.43 -7.09 -11.11
C TYR A 60 -12.63 -8.48 -10.50
N ILE A 61 -11.92 -8.80 -9.41
CA ILE A 61 -12.07 -10.08 -8.72
C ILE A 61 -13.44 -10.16 -8.04
N PHE A 62 -13.87 -9.10 -7.35
CA PHE A 62 -15.19 -9.07 -6.73
C PHE A 62 -16.32 -9.12 -7.74
N GLY A 63 -16.14 -8.53 -8.92
CA GLY A 63 -17.15 -8.48 -9.95
C GLY A 63 -18.41 -7.76 -9.47
N GLN A 64 -19.56 -8.43 -9.66
CA GLN A 64 -20.86 -8.01 -9.14
C GLN A 64 -21.16 -8.63 -7.75
N GLY A 65 -20.27 -9.48 -7.25
CA GLY A 65 -20.40 -10.20 -5.99
C GLY A 65 -21.23 -11.48 -6.14
N TRP A 66 -21.72 -11.97 -5.00
CA TRP A 66 -22.58 -13.16 -4.91
C TRP A 66 -24.02 -12.80 -5.26
N ASP A 67 -24.65 -13.57 -6.13
CA ASP A 67 -26.09 -13.44 -6.40
C ASP A 67 -26.91 -14.38 -5.52
N GLY A 68 -28.14 -13.98 -5.22
CA GLY A 68 -29.09 -14.80 -4.50
C GLY A 68 -28.82 -15.03 -3.02
N ILE A 69 -27.81 -14.40 -2.41
CA ILE A 69 -27.54 -14.53 -0.97
C ILE A 69 -28.15 -13.34 -0.21
N GLU A 70 -29.34 -13.53 0.36
CA GLU A 70 -30.05 -12.52 1.14
C GLU A 70 -29.62 -12.48 2.62
N GLN A 71 -29.16 -13.62 3.17
CA GLN A 71 -28.75 -13.75 4.55
C GLN A 71 -27.59 -12.79 4.86
N LYS A 72 -27.64 -12.13 6.03
CA LYS A 72 -26.53 -11.30 6.51
C LYS A 72 -25.42 -12.17 7.08
N ALA A 73 -24.19 -11.70 6.92
CA ALA A 73 -23.02 -12.37 7.46
C ALA A 73 -22.92 -12.25 8.98
N ASN A 74 -23.49 -11.18 9.55
CA ASN A 74 -23.40 -10.92 10.99
C ASN A 74 -24.54 -10.04 11.52
N THR A 75 -24.62 -9.97 12.84
CA THR A 75 -25.63 -9.20 13.59
C THR A 75 -25.47 -7.69 13.44
N LYS A 76 -24.35 -7.17 12.92
CA LYS A 76 -24.22 -5.76 12.53
C LYS A 76 -24.91 -5.44 11.20
N GLY A 77 -25.42 -6.45 10.51
CA GLY A 77 -26.14 -6.30 9.26
C GLY A 77 -25.23 -6.23 8.02
N GLU A 78 -23.95 -6.57 8.14
CA GLU A 78 -23.06 -6.67 6.99
C GLU A 78 -23.49 -7.82 6.07
N THR A 79 -23.45 -7.58 4.76
CA THR A 79 -23.73 -8.60 3.76
C THR A 79 -22.48 -9.43 3.49
N TRP A 80 -22.66 -10.65 2.96
CA TRP A 80 -21.55 -11.47 2.49
C TRP A 80 -20.74 -10.75 1.39
N ASN A 81 -21.41 -10.01 0.50
CA ASN A 81 -20.75 -9.18 -0.49
C ASN A 81 -19.81 -8.13 0.13
N GLN A 82 -20.20 -7.49 1.22
CA GLN A 82 -19.36 -6.51 1.92
C GLN A 82 -18.15 -7.17 2.58
N ILE A 83 -18.34 -8.33 3.20
CA ILE A 83 -17.24 -9.10 3.82
C ILE A 83 -16.27 -9.58 2.74
N THR A 84 -16.76 -10.21 1.67
CA THR A 84 -15.96 -10.73 0.58
C THR A 84 -15.10 -9.63 -0.07
N LYS A 85 -15.69 -8.46 -0.34
CA LYS A 85 -14.95 -7.35 -0.95
C LYS A 85 -13.78 -6.86 -0.08
N LYS A 86 -13.96 -6.85 1.25
CA LYS A 86 -12.88 -6.53 2.21
C LYS A 86 -11.79 -7.60 2.20
N CYS A 87 -12.18 -8.88 2.16
CA CYS A 87 -11.23 -9.99 2.08
C CYS A 87 -10.40 -9.95 0.79
N ILE A 88 -11.03 -9.66 -0.34
CA ILE A 88 -10.33 -9.52 -1.63
C ILE A 88 -9.34 -8.34 -1.58
N LEU A 89 -9.72 -7.22 -0.98
CA LEU A 89 -8.79 -6.08 -0.83
C LEU A 89 -7.58 -6.45 0.03
N ASP A 90 -7.80 -7.14 1.15
CA ASP A 90 -6.71 -7.58 2.02
C ASP A 90 -5.84 -8.65 1.33
N ASP A 91 -6.44 -9.56 0.55
CA ASP A 91 -5.70 -10.57 -0.21
C ASP A 91 -4.78 -9.94 -1.27
N GLU A 92 -5.27 -8.92 -1.98
CA GLU A 92 -4.47 -8.18 -2.96
C GLU A 92 -3.39 -7.30 -2.30
N LEU A 93 -3.66 -6.75 -1.12
CA LEU A 93 -2.74 -5.83 -0.44
C LEU A 93 -1.69 -6.54 0.40
N PHE A 94 -2.04 -7.66 1.04
CA PHE A 94 -1.18 -8.36 2.01
C PHE A 94 -0.82 -9.79 1.59
N GLY A 95 -1.55 -10.37 0.63
CA GLY A 95 -1.44 -11.78 0.24
C GLY A 95 -2.26 -12.72 1.11
N GLY A 96 -3.28 -12.22 1.81
CA GLY A 96 -4.16 -13.01 2.65
C GLY A 96 -5.13 -12.15 3.46
N TYR A 97 -6.06 -12.80 4.17
CA TYR A 97 -7.07 -12.11 4.96
C TYR A 97 -7.50 -12.90 6.19
N TYR A 98 -8.14 -12.23 7.13
CA TYR A 98 -8.65 -12.81 8.37
C TYR A 98 -10.16 -12.64 8.50
N LEU A 99 -10.83 -13.72 8.94
CA LEU A 99 -12.24 -13.70 9.34
C LEU A 99 -12.39 -14.14 10.79
N GLN A 100 -13.16 -13.42 11.56
CA GLN A 100 -13.59 -13.83 12.89
C GLN A 100 -14.92 -14.58 12.76
N VAL A 101 -14.93 -15.82 13.23
CA VAL A 101 -16.11 -16.69 13.23
C VAL A 101 -16.60 -16.82 14.67
N ILE A 102 -17.86 -16.47 14.89
CA ILE A 102 -18.50 -16.48 16.21
C ILE A 102 -19.59 -17.56 16.23
N TYR A 103 -19.59 -18.36 17.27
CA TYR A 103 -20.50 -19.47 17.45
C TYR A 103 -21.58 -19.12 18.48
N ASN A 104 -22.78 -19.71 18.31
CA ASN A 104 -23.82 -19.72 19.30
C ASN A 104 -23.59 -20.84 20.35
N LEU A 105 -24.42 -20.91 21.38
CA LEU A 105 -24.30 -21.91 22.44
C LEU A 105 -24.55 -23.36 21.96
N LEU A 106 -25.09 -23.53 20.76
CA LEU A 106 -25.32 -24.83 20.12
C LEU A 106 -24.13 -25.27 19.24
N GLY A 107 -23.07 -24.49 19.19
CA GLY A 107 -21.90 -24.78 18.36
C GLY A 107 -22.11 -24.50 16.88
N GLN A 108 -23.13 -23.70 16.51
CA GLN A 108 -23.38 -23.29 15.12
C GLN A 108 -22.76 -21.91 14.90
N ILE A 109 -22.24 -21.66 13.71
CA ILE A 109 -21.75 -20.33 13.33
C ILE A 109 -22.94 -19.35 13.29
N LYS A 110 -22.81 -18.28 14.06
CA LYS A 110 -23.82 -17.22 14.15
C LYS A 110 -23.42 -15.98 13.36
N ASP A 111 -22.18 -15.54 13.50
CA ASP A 111 -21.69 -14.32 12.91
C ASP A 111 -20.31 -14.55 12.30
N VAL A 112 -20.05 -13.91 11.14
CA VAL A 112 -18.74 -13.83 10.52
C VAL A 112 -18.38 -12.37 10.29
N TYR A 113 -17.23 -11.95 10.78
CA TYR A 113 -16.69 -10.59 10.63
C TYR A 113 -15.36 -10.61 9.92
N HIS A 114 -15.14 -9.65 9.05
CA HIS A 114 -13.80 -9.36 8.57
C HIS A 114 -12.95 -8.74 9.68
N LEU A 115 -11.73 -9.22 9.87
CA LEU A 115 -10.74 -8.61 10.76
C LEU A 115 -9.71 -7.84 9.92
N GLU A 116 -9.51 -6.58 10.27
CA GLU A 116 -8.52 -5.74 9.60
C GLU A 116 -7.13 -6.35 9.75
N TYR A 117 -6.47 -6.61 8.63
CA TYR A 117 -5.25 -7.40 8.57
C TYR A 117 -4.13 -6.88 9.48
N HIS A 118 -3.94 -5.57 9.55
CA HIS A 118 -2.90 -4.94 10.36
C HIS A 118 -3.07 -5.16 11.87
N LYS A 119 -4.28 -5.48 12.32
CA LYS A 119 -4.59 -5.71 13.75
C LYS A 119 -4.25 -7.11 14.25
N VAL A 120 -3.94 -8.05 13.35
CA VAL A 120 -3.80 -9.47 13.70
C VAL A 120 -2.34 -9.90 13.66
N ARG A 121 -1.94 -10.65 14.69
CA ARG A 121 -0.67 -11.39 14.71
C ARG A 121 -0.93 -12.83 15.13
N THR A 122 -0.08 -13.74 14.71
CA THR A 122 -0.18 -15.15 15.04
C THR A 122 1.07 -15.68 15.74
N ASN A 123 0.95 -16.76 16.47
CA ASN A 123 2.08 -17.51 16.98
C ASN A 123 2.76 -18.33 15.86
N LYS A 124 3.89 -18.94 16.15
CA LYS A 124 4.66 -19.70 15.16
C LYS A 124 3.91 -20.91 14.61
N GLU A 125 3.11 -21.55 15.42
CA GLU A 125 2.29 -22.72 15.09
C GLU A 125 1.01 -22.35 14.34
N GLN A 126 0.68 -21.05 14.24
CA GLN A 126 -0.53 -20.50 13.58
C GLN A 126 -1.83 -21.10 14.13
N ASN A 127 -1.83 -21.52 15.38
CA ASN A 127 -2.99 -22.06 16.08
C ASN A 127 -3.64 -21.06 17.06
N GLU A 128 -3.02 -19.90 17.28
CA GLU A 128 -3.52 -18.81 18.10
C GLU A 128 -3.27 -17.46 17.42
N PHE A 129 -4.27 -16.60 17.48
CA PHE A 129 -4.23 -15.26 16.92
C PHE A 129 -4.44 -14.21 18.02
N GLN A 130 -3.62 -13.19 17.98
CA GLN A 130 -3.71 -12.03 18.87
C GLN A 130 -4.20 -10.83 18.06
N VAL A 131 -5.25 -10.18 18.55
CA VAL A 131 -5.86 -9.02 17.89
C VAL A 131 -5.72 -7.79 18.77
N LYS A 132 -5.16 -6.73 18.20
CA LYS A 132 -4.87 -5.48 18.88
C LYS A 132 -5.11 -4.31 17.92
N ASN A 133 -5.67 -3.20 18.41
CA ASN A 133 -5.96 -2.05 17.54
C ASN A 133 -4.68 -1.33 17.10
N ASP A 134 -3.72 -1.20 18.01
CA ASP A 134 -2.45 -0.53 17.74
C ASP A 134 -1.29 -1.32 18.36
N TRP A 135 -0.46 -1.92 17.53
CA TRP A 135 0.70 -2.69 17.97
C TRP A 135 1.83 -1.82 18.55
N SER A 136 1.81 -0.52 18.33
CA SER A 136 2.74 0.44 18.94
C SER A 136 2.35 0.83 20.37
N ASP A 137 1.08 0.72 20.75
CA ASP A 137 0.61 1.01 22.11
C ASP A 137 0.91 -0.14 23.07
N ASN A 138 1.94 0.00 23.88
CA ASN A 138 2.33 -1.00 24.86
C ASN A 138 1.34 -1.18 26.03
N LYS A 139 0.32 -0.33 26.18
CA LYS A 139 -0.68 -0.42 27.24
C LYS A 139 -1.88 -1.27 26.83
N GLU A 140 -2.23 -1.29 25.56
CA GLU A 140 -3.31 -2.13 25.07
C GLU A 140 -2.92 -3.61 25.16
N LYS A 141 -3.76 -4.43 25.77
CA LYS A 141 -3.58 -5.87 25.81
C LYS A 141 -4.25 -6.52 24.61
N PRO A 142 -3.58 -7.43 23.90
CA PRO A 142 -4.20 -8.14 22.79
C PRO A 142 -5.34 -9.04 23.28
N ARG A 143 -6.34 -9.24 22.45
CA ARG A 143 -7.34 -10.28 22.60
C ARG A 143 -6.88 -11.52 21.90
N HIS A 144 -7.08 -12.68 22.50
CA HIS A 144 -6.61 -13.98 22.04
C HIS A 144 -7.76 -14.79 21.46
N TYR A 145 -7.53 -15.40 20.30
CA TYR A 145 -8.48 -16.24 19.61
C TYR A 145 -7.76 -17.48 19.08
N PRO A 146 -8.32 -18.69 19.25
CA PRO A 146 -7.80 -19.88 18.61
C PRO A 146 -8.03 -19.85 17.09
N ALA A 147 -7.27 -20.63 16.36
CA ALA A 147 -7.49 -20.87 14.95
C ALA A 147 -8.83 -21.54 14.69
N PHE A 148 -9.43 -21.24 13.56
CA PHE A 148 -10.70 -21.81 13.14
C PHE A 148 -10.61 -23.34 13.03
N ASN A 149 -11.52 -24.03 13.71
CA ASN A 149 -11.71 -25.47 13.62
C ASN A 149 -13.18 -25.79 13.77
N ILE A 150 -13.83 -26.18 12.68
CA ILE A 150 -15.27 -26.50 12.68
C ILE A 150 -15.62 -27.70 13.55
N ASN A 151 -14.66 -28.62 13.79
CA ASN A 151 -14.88 -29.82 14.60
C ASN A 151 -14.70 -29.58 16.11
N ASP A 152 -14.15 -28.42 16.49
CA ASP A 152 -13.98 -28.03 17.89
C ASP A 152 -14.42 -26.56 18.08
N PRO A 153 -15.74 -26.28 17.98
CA PRO A 153 -16.27 -24.93 18.04
C PRO A 153 -16.12 -24.31 19.44
N VAL A 154 -15.49 -23.16 19.52
CA VAL A 154 -15.44 -22.32 20.71
C VAL A 154 -16.08 -20.98 20.41
N ALA A 155 -16.37 -20.17 21.43
CA ALA A 155 -17.18 -18.96 21.31
C ALA A 155 -16.76 -18.03 20.14
N SER A 156 -15.47 -17.93 19.88
CA SER A 156 -14.92 -17.14 18.77
C SER A 156 -13.59 -17.70 18.30
N GLN A 157 -13.43 -17.81 17.00
CA GLN A 157 -12.22 -18.34 16.35
C GLN A 157 -11.82 -17.41 15.21
N VAL A 158 -10.56 -17.50 14.76
CA VAL A 158 -10.06 -16.76 13.60
C VAL A 158 -9.70 -17.71 12.48
N LEU A 159 -10.35 -17.54 11.33
CA LEU A 159 -9.97 -18.18 10.07
C LEU A 159 -8.94 -17.29 9.38
N PHE A 160 -7.75 -17.84 9.12
CA PHE A 160 -6.70 -17.19 8.37
C PHE A 160 -6.53 -17.86 7.00
N VAL A 161 -6.74 -17.11 5.95
CA VAL A 161 -6.51 -17.51 4.57
C VAL A 161 -5.32 -16.76 4.04
N LYS A 162 -4.36 -17.45 3.47
CA LYS A 162 -3.14 -16.84 2.95
C LYS A 162 -2.66 -17.52 1.67
N GLN A 163 -2.05 -16.72 0.81
CA GLN A 163 -1.38 -17.20 -0.39
C GLN A 163 -0.06 -17.89 -0.01
N TYR A 164 0.31 -18.90 -0.78
CA TYR A 164 1.61 -19.54 -0.62
C TYR A 164 2.72 -18.62 -1.13
N ASN A 165 3.74 -18.43 -0.31
CA ASN A 165 4.96 -17.77 -0.71
C ASN A 165 6.17 -18.54 -0.18
N PRO A 166 7.15 -18.92 -1.02
CA PRO A 166 8.35 -19.64 -0.59
C PRO A 166 9.09 -18.89 0.52
N LYS A 167 9.47 -19.61 1.60
CA LYS A 167 10.16 -19.07 2.78
C LYS A 167 9.37 -18.05 3.61
N SER A 168 8.08 -17.92 3.37
CA SER A 168 7.19 -17.03 4.13
C SER A 168 6.05 -17.83 4.74
N ASP A 169 6.40 -18.69 5.72
CA ASP A 169 5.47 -19.70 6.24
C ASP A 169 4.42 -19.13 7.20
N ILE A 170 4.72 -18.02 7.89
CA ILE A 170 3.85 -17.46 8.94
C ILE A 170 2.92 -16.41 8.35
N TYR A 171 3.48 -15.36 7.78
CA TYR A 171 2.73 -14.33 7.08
C TYR A 171 3.02 -14.38 5.59
N PRO A 172 2.02 -14.21 4.72
CA PRO A 172 2.24 -14.14 3.28
C PRO A 172 2.96 -12.85 2.89
N LEU A 173 3.46 -12.82 1.66
CA LEU A 173 3.93 -11.62 1.00
C LEU A 173 2.99 -11.31 -0.15
N PRO A 174 2.69 -10.03 -0.42
CA PRO A 174 1.84 -9.66 -1.54
C PRO A 174 2.49 -9.99 -2.88
N ASN A 175 1.68 -10.24 -3.91
CA ASN A 175 2.18 -10.62 -5.23
C ASN A 175 3.08 -9.58 -5.88
N TYR A 176 2.93 -8.31 -5.52
CA TYR A 176 3.75 -7.19 -6.00
C TYR A 176 5.02 -6.94 -5.17
N PHE A 177 5.36 -7.84 -4.26
CA PHE A 177 6.50 -7.70 -3.35
C PHE A 177 7.80 -7.31 -4.04
N GLN A 178 8.09 -7.87 -5.23
CA GLN A 178 9.30 -7.57 -6.00
C GLN A 178 9.37 -6.10 -6.45
N GLY A 179 8.23 -5.44 -6.59
CA GLY A 179 8.12 -4.06 -7.04
C GLY A 179 8.14 -3.01 -5.93
N LEU A 180 8.29 -3.38 -4.65
CA LEU A 180 8.18 -2.45 -3.52
C LEU A 180 9.15 -1.27 -3.63
N ASN A 181 10.37 -1.47 -4.13
CA ASN A 181 11.32 -0.36 -4.33
C ASN A 181 10.79 0.68 -5.33
N TYR A 182 10.10 0.25 -6.38
CA TYR A 182 9.53 1.15 -7.39
C TYR A 182 8.27 1.84 -6.88
N ILE A 183 7.46 1.14 -6.07
CA ILE A 183 6.29 1.74 -5.40
C ILE A 183 6.75 2.81 -4.41
N GLU A 184 7.77 2.53 -3.59
CA GLU A 184 8.39 3.52 -2.71
C GLU A 184 8.97 4.70 -3.49
N SER A 185 9.63 4.42 -4.63
CA SER A 185 10.17 5.47 -5.51
C SER A 185 9.07 6.36 -6.09
N ASP A 186 7.89 5.81 -6.44
CA ASP A 186 6.73 6.59 -6.89
C ASP A 186 6.25 7.56 -5.81
N VAL A 187 6.20 7.11 -4.56
CA VAL A 187 5.88 7.94 -3.40
C VAL A 187 6.90 9.07 -3.24
N GLN A 188 8.20 8.74 -3.29
CA GLN A 188 9.27 9.75 -3.12
C GLN A 188 9.30 10.76 -4.27
N VAL A 189 9.06 10.35 -5.50
CA VAL A 189 8.91 11.25 -6.66
C VAL A 189 7.75 12.20 -6.45
N SER A 190 6.60 11.70 -6.00
CA SER A 190 5.43 12.53 -5.69
C SER A 190 5.73 13.56 -4.60
N ARG A 191 6.39 13.14 -3.52
CA ARG A 191 6.82 14.04 -2.43
C ARG A 191 7.82 15.09 -2.92
N HIS A 192 8.76 14.70 -3.77
CA HIS A 192 9.74 15.62 -4.36
C HIS A 192 9.07 16.68 -5.23
N ILE A 193 8.12 16.28 -6.09
CA ILE A 193 7.33 17.22 -6.91
C ILE A 193 6.57 18.20 -6.02
N LEU A 194 5.90 17.68 -4.98
CA LEU A 194 5.16 18.52 -4.04
C LEU A 194 6.08 19.51 -3.31
N GLY A 195 7.25 19.04 -2.84
CA GLY A 195 8.26 19.90 -2.22
C GLY A 195 8.69 21.03 -3.16
N ASN A 196 9.06 20.69 -4.40
CA ASN A 196 9.45 21.68 -5.40
C ASN A 196 8.33 22.68 -5.71
N ALA A 197 7.08 22.20 -5.78
CA ALA A 197 5.92 23.08 -6.01
C ALA A 197 5.67 24.05 -4.83
N LYS A 198 5.80 23.56 -3.59
CA LYS A 198 5.69 24.37 -2.37
C LYS A 198 6.79 25.44 -2.29
N ASP A 199 8.01 25.06 -2.64
CA ASP A 199 9.18 25.93 -2.58
C ASP A 199 9.33 26.85 -3.81
N GLY A 200 8.38 26.82 -4.74
CA GLY A 200 8.36 27.69 -5.93
C GLY A 200 9.41 27.35 -6.98
N PHE A 201 9.91 26.10 -7.04
CA PHE A 201 10.98 25.64 -7.94
C PHE A 201 12.29 26.44 -7.83
N VAL A 202 12.53 27.12 -6.70
CA VAL A 202 13.72 27.95 -6.48
C VAL A 202 14.90 27.04 -6.10
N ALA A 203 16.01 27.19 -6.82
CA ALA A 203 17.28 26.57 -6.45
C ALA A 203 17.72 27.09 -5.06
N THR A 204 18.39 26.24 -4.27
CA THR A 204 19.00 26.66 -3.01
C THR A 204 19.87 27.88 -3.26
N THR A 205 19.50 29.02 -2.65
CA THR A 205 20.24 30.27 -2.81
C THR A 205 21.25 30.40 -1.67
N LEU A 206 22.52 30.50 -2.03
CA LEU A 206 23.55 30.85 -1.05
C LEU A 206 23.69 32.38 -1.01
N ILE A 207 23.43 32.95 0.17
CA ILE A 207 23.67 34.38 0.42
C ILE A 207 25.00 34.51 1.18
N ASN A 208 25.97 35.06 0.51
CA ASN A 208 27.30 35.29 1.08
C ASN A 208 27.39 36.76 1.58
N LEU A 209 27.51 36.93 2.89
CA LEU A 209 27.62 38.24 3.53
C LEU A 209 29.10 38.52 3.88
N ASN A 210 29.73 39.45 3.16
CA ASN A 210 31.16 39.75 3.27
C ASN A 210 31.47 40.89 4.25
N GLY A 211 30.68 41.07 5.29
CA GLY A 211 30.83 42.18 6.25
C GLY A 211 31.49 41.81 7.58
N GLY A 212 32.10 40.61 7.66
CA GLY A 212 32.61 40.08 8.93
C GLY A 212 31.56 39.24 9.66
N GLU A 213 31.99 38.57 10.72
CA GLU A 213 31.11 37.76 11.56
C GLU A 213 30.41 38.64 12.58
N PRO A 214 29.09 38.88 12.48
CA PRO A 214 28.36 39.70 13.43
C PRO A 214 28.21 38.96 14.77
N ALA A 215 27.87 39.74 15.86
CA ALA A 215 27.51 39.12 17.13
C ALA A 215 26.30 38.17 16.96
N GLU A 216 26.21 37.14 17.82
CA GLU A 216 25.18 36.09 17.70
C GLU A 216 23.75 36.65 17.58
N GLU A 217 23.39 37.65 18.35
CA GLU A 217 22.07 38.30 18.30
C GLU A 217 21.77 38.96 16.94
N ALA A 218 22.82 39.51 16.30
CA ALA A 218 22.72 40.13 14.99
C ALA A 218 22.65 39.03 13.87
N LYS A 219 23.31 37.89 14.03
CA LYS A 219 23.19 36.72 13.13
C LYS A 219 21.74 36.25 13.07
N GLU A 220 21.13 36.02 14.24
CA GLU A 220 19.75 35.55 14.30
C GLU A 220 18.76 36.56 13.70
N ALA A 221 19.00 37.86 13.87
CA ALA A 221 18.16 38.90 13.25
C ALA A 221 18.27 38.93 11.74
N VAL A 222 19.49 38.77 11.22
CA VAL A 222 19.75 38.71 9.75
C VAL A 222 19.15 37.42 9.17
N GLU A 223 19.35 36.28 9.82
CA GLU A 223 18.77 35.01 9.40
C GLU A 223 17.25 35.06 9.35
N ARG A 224 16.62 35.57 10.41
CA ARG A 224 15.16 35.75 10.47
C ARG A 224 14.65 36.70 9.38
N GLY A 225 15.39 37.80 9.13
CA GLY A 225 15.04 38.77 8.11
C GLY A 225 15.11 38.22 6.69
N ILE A 226 16.14 37.43 6.40
CA ILE A 226 16.35 36.77 5.11
C ILE A 226 15.33 35.63 4.91
N LYS A 227 15.18 34.77 5.92
CA LYS A 227 14.18 33.70 5.92
C LYS A 227 12.77 34.27 5.64
N LYS A 228 12.37 35.34 6.31
CA LYS A 228 11.07 35.98 6.12
C LYS A 228 10.86 36.57 4.70
N LYS A 229 11.93 36.95 4.00
CA LYS A 229 11.85 37.53 2.65
C LYS A 229 11.94 36.53 1.53
N PHE A 230 12.66 35.43 1.73
CA PHE A 230 13.05 34.50 0.66
C PHE A 230 12.48 33.09 0.82
N THR A 231 11.91 32.76 1.97
CA THR A 231 11.28 31.46 2.17
C THR A 231 9.75 31.60 2.16
N GLY A 232 9.08 30.78 1.38
CA GLY A 232 7.65 30.53 1.51
C GLY A 232 7.35 29.82 2.85
N SER A 233 6.11 29.48 3.11
CA SER A 233 5.60 29.02 4.42
C SER A 233 6.24 27.75 5.02
N GLU A 234 7.08 27.00 4.28
CA GLU A 234 7.59 25.69 4.73
C GLU A 234 8.94 25.27 4.09
N GLY A 235 9.99 26.08 4.06
CA GLY A 235 11.25 25.54 3.56
C GLY A 235 12.47 26.45 3.65
N ASP A 236 13.49 26.01 4.40
CA ASP A 236 14.80 26.66 4.50
C ASP A 236 15.70 26.23 3.34
N ARG A 237 15.58 26.90 2.17
CA ARG A 237 16.49 26.70 1.03
C ARG A 237 17.47 27.86 0.85
N VAL A 238 17.66 28.68 1.87
CA VAL A 238 18.63 29.75 1.91
C VAL A 238 19.74 29.38 2.88
N VAL A 239 20.94 29.23 2.35
CA VAL A 239 22.14 29.06 3.19
C VAL A 239 22.81 30.43 3.31
N ILE A 240 22.98 30.90 4.54
CA ILE A 240 23.64 32.17 4.84
C ILE A 240 25.04 31.88 5.34
N MET A 241 26.03 32.50 4.71
CA MET A 241 27.42 32.43 5.16
C MET A 241 27.93 33.82 5.46
N PHE A 242 28.60 33.95 6.61
CA PHE A 242 29.28 35.17 7.04
C PHE A 242 30.77 35.01 6.84
N ASN A 243 31.37 35.84 5.99
CA ASN A 243 32.80 35.82 5.72
C ASN A 243 33.51 37.08 6.19
N LYS A 244 34.77 36.93 6.65
CA LYS A 244 35.58 38.05 7.18
C LYS A 244 36.06 39.00 6.07
N SER A 245 36.19 38.54 4.82
CA SER A 245 36.60 39.39 3.70
C SER A 245 36.09 38.79 2.36
N LYS A 246 36.12 39.59 1.31
CA LYS A 246 35.77 39.17 -0.05
C LYS A 246 36.68 38.04 -0.58
N ASP A 247 37.93 38.00 -0.13
CA ASP A 247 38.96 37.03 -0.58
C ASP A 247 38.71 35.64 0.05
N ASN A 248 37.89 35.54 1.10
CA ASN A 248 37.51 34.30 1.76
C ASN A 248 36.06 33.92 1.43
N SER A 249 35.50 34.44 0.34
CA SER A 249 34.15 34.03 -0.08
C SER A 249 34.17 32.55 -0.44
N ALA A 250 33.24 31.80 0.16
CA ALA A 250 33.07 30.41 -0.21
C ALA A 250 32.70 30.35 -1.70
N GLU A 251 33.51 29.64 -2.46
CA GLU A 251 33.17 29.28 -3.82
C GLU A 251 32.04 28.24 -3.75
N ILE A 252 30.88 28.56 -4.30
CA ILE A 252 29.84 27.58 -4.46
C ILE A 252 30.32 26.69 -5.62
N LEU A 253 31.00 25.63 -5.28
CA LEU A 253 30.97 24.47 -6.16
C LEU A 253 29.52 23.93 -6.07
N PRO A 254 28.73 24.00 -7.14
CA PRO A 254 27.55 23.21 -7.19
C PRO A 254 28.04 21.78 -6.96
N LEU A 255 27.81 21.22 -5.76
CA LEU A 255 27.87 19.78 -5.56
C LEU A 255 26.89 19.26 -6.57
N SER A 256 27.44 18.84 -7.73
CA SER A 256 26.75 18.38 -8.90
C SER A 256 25.27 18.23 -8.62
N SER A 257 24.52 19.28 -8.83
CA SER A 257 23.14 19.04 -9.19
C SER A 257 23.25 18.19 -10.45
N THR A 258 23.23 16.90 -10.33
CA THR A 258 22.49 16.10 -11.27
C THR A 258 21.08 16.65 -11.19
N MET A 259 20.88 17.88 -11.69
CA MET A 259 19.60 18.31 -12.11
C MET A 259 19.26 17.32 -13.20
N LEU A 260 18.49 16.29 -12.81
CA LEU A 260 17.83 15.43 -13.78
C LEU A 260 17.20 16.42 -14.74
N THR A 261 17.58 16.37 -15.99
CA THR A 261 16.93 17.17 -17.02
C THR A 261 15.44 16.80 -16.99
N LYS A 262 14.59 17.64 -17.54
CA LYS A 262 13.16 17.31 -17.68
C LYS A 262 12.98 15.95 -18.37
N GLU A 263 13.85 15.61 -19.30
CA GLU A 263 13.87 14.35 -20.04
C GLU A 263 14.28 13.18 -19.13
N ASP A 264 15.34 13.34 -18.33
CA ASP A 264 15.77 12.32 -17.37
C ASP A 264 14.68 12.03 -16.33
N PHE A 265 14.02 13.07 -15.84
CA PHE A 265 12.90 12.94 -14.88
C PHE A 265 11.72 12.18 -15.49
N THR A 266 11.39 12.47 -16.76
CA THR A 266 10.32 11.77 -17.48
C THR A 266 10.69 10.30 -17.69
N ASN A 267 11.93 10.02 -18.09
CA ASN A 267 12.41 8.66 -18.28
C ASN A 267 12.39 7.84 -16.98
N VAL A 268 12.83 8.43 -15.86
CA VAL A 268 12.77 7.77 -14.54
C VAL A 268 11.33 7.49 -14.12
N ASN A 269 10.41 8.46 -14.30
CA ASN A 269 9.00 8.25 -13.96
C ASN A 269 8.34 7.17 -14.84
N ASN A 270 8.69 7.12 -16.13
CA ASN A 270 8.21 6.07 -17.03
C ASN A 270 8.75 4.69 -16.65
N LEU A 271 10.03 4.59 -16.26
CA LEU A 271 10.61 3.34 -15.76
C LEU A 271 9.86 2.86 -14.49
N ILE A 272 9.71 3.74 -13.51
CA ILE A 272 8.96 3.43 -12.27
C ILE A 272 7.56 2.90 -12.60
N GLN A 273 6.85 3.56 -13.52
CA GLN A 273 5.52 3.15 -13.93
C GLN A 273 5.52 1.76 -14.58
N GLN A 274 6.45 1.48 -15.48
CA GLN A 274 6.55 0.18 -16.16
C GLN A 274 6.85 -0.95 -15.17
N GLU A 275 7.74 -0.73 -14.22
CA GLU A 275 8.08 -1.72 -13.19
C GLU A 275 6.93 -1.97 -12.20
N ILE A 276 6.16 -0.93 -11.86
CA ILE A 276 4.93 -1.09 -11.08
C ILE A 276 3.90 -1.91 -11.88
N PHE A 277 3.76 -1.67 -13.18
CA PHE A 277 2.86 -2.48 -14.02
C PHE A 277 3.31 -3.94 -14.11
N ALA A 278 4.60 -4.17 -14.27
CA ALA A 278 5.19 -5.50 -14.35
C ALA A 278 4.97 -6.30 -13.05
N CYS A 279 5.27 -5.72 -11.89
CA CYS A 279 5.09 -6.41 -10.60
C CYS A 279 3.62 -6.67 -10.26
N HIS A 280 2.71 -5.87 -10.79
CA HIS A 280 1.27 -6.06 -10.67
C HIS A 280 0.66 -6.93 -11.78
N GLN A 281 1.45 -7.41 -12.74
CA GLN A 281 0.96 -8.20 -13.88
C GLN A 281 -0.16 -7.46 -14.66
N VAL A 282 0.03 -6.15 -14.88
CA VAL A 282 -0.91 -5.33 -15.63
C VAL A 282 -0.82 -5.67 -17.12
N THR A 283 -1.87 -6.23 -17.70
CA THR A 283 -1.94 -6.58 -19.12
C THR A 283 -2.16 -5.37 -20.02
N SER A 284 -2.95 -4.41 -19.56
CA SER A 284 -3.14 -3.11 -20.21
C SER A 284 -3.43 -2.02 -19.17
N PRO A 285 -2.68 -0.91 -19.17
CA PRO A 285 -2.92 0.21 -18.24
C PRO A 285 -4.34 0.79 -18.34
N SER A 286 -4.95 0.73 -19.51
CA SER A 286 -6.31 1.25 -19.75
C SER A 286 -7.38 0.53 -18.92
N LEU A 287 -7.18 -0.75 -18.58
CA LEU A 287 -8.07 -1.50 -17.68
C LEU A 287 -8.08 -0.92 -16.25
N PHE A 288 -7.02 -0.24 -15.88
CA PHE A 288 -6.83 0.36 -14.55
C PHE A 288 -7.08 1.87 -14.55
N GLY A 289 -7.67 2.41 -15.63
CA GLY A 289 -7.96 3.83 -15.78
C GLY A 289 -6.72 4.70 -16.04
N ILE A 290 -5.60 4.09 -16.43
CA ILE A 290 -4.32 4.78 -16.65
C ILE A 290 -4.13 4.93 -18.16
N LYS A 291 -3.97 6.18 -18.62
CA LYS A 291 -3.61 6.47 -20.02
C LYS A 291 -2.10 6.46 -20.19
N THR A 292 -1.63 5.76 -21.22
CA THR A 292 -0.22 5.80 -21.67
C THR A 292 -0.14 6.49 -23.04
N GLU A 293 0.94 7.23 -23.27
CA GLU A 293 1.17 7.87 -24.57
C GLU A 293 1.25 6.81 -25.68
N GLY A 294 0.56 7.05 -26.78
CA GLY A 294 0.56 6.15 -27.94
C GLY A 294 -0.49 5.02 -27.93
N GLN A 295 -1.23 4.81 -26.84
CA GLN A 295 -2.35 3.87 -26.81
C GLN A 295 -3.61 4.53 -27.40
N LEU A 296 -4.05 4.03 -28.54
CA LEU A 296 -5.29 4.48 -29.21
C LEU A 296 -6.58 3.94 -28.55
N GLY A 297 -6.47 3.04 -27.56
CA GLY A 297 -7.58 2.60 -26.70
C GLY A 297 -8.86 2.18 -27.45
N GLY A 298 -8.73 1.40 -28.51
CA GLY A 298 -9.89 0.86 -29.21
C GLY A 298 -10.70 -0.08 -28.31
N SER A 299 -12.02 -0.09 -28.42
CA SER A 299 -12.90 -0.97 -27.60
C SER A 299 -12.51 -2.44 -27.70
N THR A 300 -12.01 -2.89 -28.85
CA THR A 300 -11.54 -4.25 -29.08
C THR A 300 -10.26 -4.55 -28.31
N GLU A 301 -9.29 -3.62 -28.28
CA GLU A 301 -8.04 -3.78 -27.54
C GLU A 301 -8.28 -3.91 -26.02
N ILE A 302 -9.15 -3.08 -25.48
CA ILE A 302 -9.52 -3.13 -24.04
C ILE A 302 -10.21 -4.48 -23.73
N ARG A 303 -11.09 -4.95 -24.62
CA ARG A 303 -11.81 -6.22 -24.44
C ARG A 303 -10.87 -7.42 -24.47
N ASP A 304 -9.92 -7.43 -25.40
CA ASP A 304 -8.94 -8.52 -25.52
C ASP A 304 -7.96 -8.49 -24.33
N ALA A 305 -7.50 -7.32 -23.92
CA ALA A 305 -6.68 -7.16 -22.73
C ALA A 305 -7.43 -7.64 -21.45
N TYR A 306 -8.73 -7.35 -21.34
CA TYR A 306 -9.54 -7.86 -20.23
C TYR A 306 -9.64 -9.38 -20.23
N LYS A 307 -9.89 -10.01 -21.40
CA LYS A 307 -9.95 -11.48 -21.49
C LYS A 307 -8.64 -12.14 -21.06
N ILE A 308 -7.50 -11.58 -21.48
CA ILE A 308 -6.20 -12.07 -21.05
C ILE A 308 -6.07 -11.91 -19.52
N PHE A 309 -6.38 -10.74 -18.99
CA PHE A 309 -6.30 -10.46 -17.56
C PHE A 309 -7.25 -11.36 -16.75
N ALA A 310 -8.47 -11.55 -17.20
CA ALA A 310 -9.44 -12.45 -16.57
C ALA A 310 -8.90 -13.87 -16.49
N ASN A 311 -8.39 -14.41 -17.60
CA ASN A 311 -7.91 -15.78 -17.66
C ASN A 311 -6.59 -16.02 -16.93
N THR A 312 -5.72 -15.02 -16.84
CA THR A 312 -4.39 -15.17 -16.23
C THR A 312 -4.32 -14.72 -14.79
N TYR A 313 -5.32 -13.97 -14.30
CA TYR A 313 -5.30 -13.41 -12.96
C TYR A 313 -6.64 -13.52 -12.22
N VAL A 314 -7.73 -12.97 -12.79
CA VAL A 314 -8.99 -12.80 -12.05
C VAL A 314 -9.63 -14.14 -11.71
N ASN A 315 -9.72 -15.06 -12.67
CA ASN A 315 -10.43 -16.34 -12.51
C ASN A 315 -9.79 -17.19 -11.40
N GLU A 316 -8.45 -17.26 -11.35
CA GLU A 316 -7.73 -17.98 -10.28
C GLU A 316 -8.04 -17.39 -8.90
N ARG A 317 -8.10 -16.07 -8.81
CA ARG A 317 -8.40 -15.38 -7.54
C ARG A 317 -9.86 -15.55 -7.13
N GLN A 318 -10.79 -15.47 -8.08
CA GLN A 318 -12.20 -15.75 -7.82
C GLN A 318 -12.37 -17.15 -7.29
N GLN A 319 -11.83 -18.16 -7.97
CA GLN A 319 -11.91 -19.55 -7.55
C GLN A 319 -11.37 -19.74 -6.10
N ALA A 320 -10.23 -19.17 -5.74
CA ALA A 320 -9.68 -19.28 -4.40
C ALA A 320 -10.59 -18.67 -3.33
N ILE A 321 -11.25 -17.55 -3.63
CA ILE A 321 -12.23 -16.91 -2.73
C ILE A 321 -13.51 -17.76 -2.66
N GLU A 322 -14.01 -18.25 -3.78
CA GLU A 322 -15.22 -19.05 -3.88
C GLU A 322 -15.10 -20.35 -3.08
N GLU A 323 -13.97 -21.04 -3.16
CA GLU A 323 -13.72 -22.26 -2.38
C GLU A 323 -13.86 -22.02 -0.86
N VAL A 324 -13.30 -20.94 -0.34
CA VAL A 324 -13.38 -20.62 1.09
C VAL A 324 -14.77 -20.18 1.49
N PHE A 325 -15.40 -19.32 0.68
CA PHE A 325 -16.72 -18.77 1.04
C PHE A 325 -17.83 -19.79 0.87
N ASN A 326 -17.79 -20.68 -0.12
CA ASN A 326 -18.78 -21.78 -0.26
C ASN A 326 -18.70 -22.74 0.93
N GLN A 327 -17.51 -23.05 1.45
CA GLN A 327 -17.39 -23.80 2.70
C GLN A 327 -18.01 -23.07 3.89
N LEU A 328 -17.81 -21.76 4.01
CA LEU A 328 -18.43 -20.95 5.06
C LEU A 328 -19.96 -20.89 4.89
N PHE A 329 -20.45 -20.79 3.67
CA PHE A 329 -21.90 -20.80 3.36
C PHE A 329 -22.54 -22.10 3.82
N ASP A 330 -21.91 -23.23 3.51
CA ASP A 330 -22.37 -24.53 4.00
C ASP A 330 -22.44 -24.62 5.53
N TYR A 331 -21.42 -24.08 6.23
CA TYR A 331 -21.41 -24.08 7.69
C TYR A 331 -22.46 -23.18 8.33
N VAL A 332 -22.85 -22.08 7.67
CA VAL A 332 -23.93 -21.19 8.16
C VAL A 332 -25.31 -21.58 7.63
N GLY A 333 -25.41 -22.68 6.86
CA GLY A 333 -26.68 -23.21 6.36
C GLY A 333 -27.19 -22.59 5.06
N ILE A 334 -26.37 -21.79 4.38
CA ILE A 334 -26.66 -21.30 3.01
C ILE A 334 -26.29 -22.43 2.04
N LYS A 335 -27.30 -23.05 1.45
CA LYS A 335 -27.13 -24.21 0.56
C LYS A 335 -27.09 -23.77 -0.88
N GLY A 336 -26.10 -24.21 -1.60
CA GLY A 336 -25.86 -23.93 -3.02
C GLY A 336 -24.38 -23.90 -3.33
N ASP A 337 -24.06 -23.81 -4.60
CA ASP A 337 -22.71 -23.56 -5.11
C ASP A 337 -22.76 -22.16 -5.74
N TYR A 338 -22.01 -21.24 -5.17
CA TYR A 338 -22.07 -19.83 -5.54
C TYR A 338 -20.78 -19.41 -6.22
N GLU A 339 -20.91 -18.64 -7.29
CA GLU A 339 -19.81 -18.05 -8.02
C GLU A 339 -19.87 -16.52 -7.93
N LEU A 340 -18.71 -15.87 -7.98
CA LEU A 340 -18.63 -14.42 -8.12
C LEU A 340 -18.95 -14.03 -9.57
N ILE A 341 -19.95 -13.19 -9.76
CA ILE A 341 -20.38 -12.78 -11.10
C ILE A 341 -19.34 -11.84 -11.71
N PRO A 342 -18.70 -12.20 -12.84
CA PRO A 342 -17.69 -11.35 -13.46
C PRO A 342 -18.27 -10.00 -13.92
N VAL A 343 -17.45 -8.95 -13.91
CA VAL A 343 -17.75 -7.68 -14.59
C VAL A 343 -17.06 -7.69 -15.94
N GLU A 344 -17.84 -7.65 -17.01
CA GLU A 344 -17.30 -7.43 -18.34
C GLU A 344 -17.09 -5.93 -18.57
N PRO A 345 -15.97 -5.51 -19.22
CA PRO A 345 -15.83 -4.14 -19.68
C PRO A 345 -17.01 -3.85 -20.63
N LEU A 346 -17.69 -2.73 -20.37
CA LEU A 346 -18.90 -2.31 -21.04
C LEU A 346 -18.83 -2.58 -22.56
N SER A 347 -19.67 -3.49 -23.05
CA SER A 347 -20.07 -3.49 -24.44
C SER A 347 -20.93 -2.24 -24.64
N PHE A 348 -20.42 -1.21 -25.30
CA PHE A 348 -21.30 -0.23 -25.92
C PHE A 348 -22.04 -0.97 -27.04
N GLU A 349 -23.16 -1.59 -26.74
CA GLU A 349 -24.17 -1.83 -27.72
C GLU A 349 -24.70 -0.47 -28.13
N PHE A 350 -24.18 0.08 -29.23
CA PHE A 350 -24.94 1.05 -29.98
C PHE A 350 -26.24 0.29 -30.37
N SER A 351 -27.34 0.64 -29.69
CA SER A 351 -28.64 0.33 -30.23
C SER A 351 -28.63 0.92 -31.65
N GLU A 352 -28.53 0.07 -32.64
CA GLU A 352 -28.81 0.47 -34.04
C GLU A 352 -30.20 1.09 -33.99
N GLY A 353 -30.20 2.44 -34.02
CA GLY A 353 -31.42 3.20 -34.07
C GLY A 353 -32.17 2.77 -35.29
N VAL A 354 -33.37 2.29 -35.06
CA VAL A 354 -34.42 2.08 -36.05
C VAL A 354 -34.47 3.35 -36.93
N MET A 355 -34.05 3.19 -38.20
CA MET A 355 -34.42 4.15 -39.25
C MET A 355 -35.91 4.01 -39.57
#